data_6c63e9cc6e7b8d1ac810815434f70e35
#
_entry.id   6c63e9cc6e7b8d1ac810815434f70e35
#
_cell.length_a   1.000
_cell.length_b   1.000
_cell.length_c   1.000
_cell.angle_alpha   90.00
_cell.angle_beta   90.00
_cell.angle_gamma   90.00
#
_symmetry.space_group_name_H-M   'P 1'
#
loop_
_entity.id
_entity.type
_entity.pdbx_description
1 polymer ?
#
loop_
_entity_poly.entity_id
_entity_poly.type
_entity_poly.pdbx_seq_one_letter_code
_entity_poly.pdbx_strand_id
1 'polypeptide(L)'
;EDRVAIVKPQSAFFERMGWRGIKMLDKVVRHAHDRGLLVLMDAKRGDIGSTATAYAKAYLADDAPLRSEALTISPFLGRDTLEPYLTVARNNGTGVFILVKTSNPGSGDYQDLQIGKQSLSERIARSLASLSEDMRGPKTGWSSLGIVVGATYPKQGVQLREILPNVPFLIPGYGAQGGGADDAVR
;
A
#
# COMPACT_ATOMS: atom_id res chain seq x y z
N GLU A 1 15.12 -17.50 -3.61
CA GLU A 1 13.74 -17.93 -3.43
C GLU A 1 13.43 -18.18 -1.97
N ASP A 2 14.31 -18.84 -1.23
CA ASP A 2 14.07 -19.20 0.18
C ASP A 2 14.23 -18.05 1.19
N ARG A 3 14.41 -16.81 0.73
CA ARG A 3 14.71 -15.66 1.59
C ARG A 3 13.63 -14.59 1.62
N VAL A 4 12.68 -14.59 0.68
CA VAL A 4 11.62 -13.60 0.58
C VAL A 4 10.29 -14.28 0.25
N ALA A 5 9.20 -13.79 0.84
CA ALA A 5 7.84 -14.27 0.58
C ALA A 5 7.09 -13.38 -0.41
N ILE A 6 7.54 -12.15 -0.60
CA ILE A 6 6.85 -11.14 -1.40
C ILE A 6 7.85 -10.31 -2.21
N VAL A 7 7.46 -9.95 -3.43
CA VAL A 7 8.17 -8.99 -4.29
C VAL A 7 7.31 -7.76 -4.52
N LYS A 8 7.96 -6.61 -4.68
CA LYS A 8 7.30 -5.32 -4.89
C LYS A 8 7.79 -4.64 -6.18
N PRO A 9 7.23 -4.98 -7.35
CA PRO A 9 7.51 -4.27 -8.58
C PRO A 9 7.03 -2.82 -8.48
N GLN A 10 7.86 -1.87 -8.95
CA GLN A 10 7.47 -0.47 -9.07
C GLN A 10 6.98 -0.22 -10.49
N SER A 11 5.68 0.03 -10.66
CA SER A 11 5.04 0.14 -11.99
C SER A 11 5.64 1.25 -12.87
N ALA A 12 6.07 2.36 -12.28
CA ALA A 12 6.64 3.49 -13.00
C ALA A 12 7.84 3.13 -13.89
N PHE A 13 8.68 2.19 -13.46
CA PHE A 13 9.82 1.76 -14.27
C PHE A 13 9.42 0.96 -15.51
N PHE A 14 8.26 0.33 -15.48
CA PHE A 14 7.69 -0.40 -16.60
C PHE A 14 6.85 0.54 -17.48
N GLU A 15 6.03 1.38 -16.89
CA GLU A 15 5.17 2.36 -17.58
C GLU A 15 5.99 3.29 -18.50
N ARG A 16 7.17 3.74 -18.04
CA ARG A 16 8.07 4.57 -18.85
C ARG A 16 8.50 3.94 -20.18
N MET A 17 8.39 2.62 -20.32
CA MET A 17 8.73 1.88 -21.53
C MET A 17 7.49 1.62 -22.41
N GLY A 18 6.35 2.23 -22.07
CA GLY A 18 5.08 2.05 -22.79
C GLY A 18 4.56 0.61 -22.74
N TRP A 19 3.84 0.19 -23.76
CA TRP A 19 3.21 -1.13 -23.79
C TRP A 19 4.20 -2.30 -23.65
N ARG A 20 5.43 -2.13 -24.12
CA ARG A 20 6.49 -3.15 -23.97
C ARG A 20 6.88 -3.34 -22.51
N GLY A 21 6.93 -2.26 -21.74
CA GLY A 21 7.17 -2.33 -20.30
C GLY A 21 6.02 -2.99 -19.57
N ILE A 22 4.78 -2.67 -19.91
CA ILE A 22 3.59 -3.31 -19.32
C ILE A 22 3.58 -4.82 -19.62
N LYS A 23 3.93 -5.22 -20.85
CA LYS A 23 4.09 -6.64 -21.21
C LYS A 23 5.21 -7.32 -20.40
N MET A 24 6.29 -6.60 -20.09
CA MET A 24 7.36 -7.12 -19.25
C MET A 24 6.89 -7.24 -17.79
N LEU A 25 6.14 -6.26 -17.27
CA LEU A 25 5.57 -6.31 -15.94
C LEU A 25 4.65 -7.53 -15.77
N ASP A 26 3.79 -7.81 -16.74
CA ASP A 26 2.95 -9.02 -16.75
C ASP A 26 3.80 -10.30 -16.62
N LYS A 27 4.90 -10.40 -17.37
CA LYS A 27 5.82 -11.54 -17.27
C LYS A 27 6.48 -11.64 -15.88
N VAL A 28 6.87 -10.50 -15.29
CA VAL A 28 7.48 -10.47 -13.94
C VAL A 28 6.49 -10.94 -12.90
N VAL A 29 5.24 -10.47 -12.97
CA VAL A 29 4.15 -10.89 -12.05
C VAL A 29 3.90 -12.40 -12.17
N ARG A 30 3.72 -12.92 -13.37
CA ARG A 30 3.52 -14.37 -13.59
C ARG A 30 4.69 -15.19 -13.07
N HIS A 31 5.92 -14.77 -13.38
CA HIS A 31 7.10 -15.47 -12.90
C HIS A 31 7.22 -15.49 -11.36
N ALA A 32 6.82 -14.41 -10.70
CA ALA A 32 6.76 -14.38 -9.24
C ALA A 32 5.74 -15.41 -8.70
N HIS A 33 4.54 -15.45 -9.27
CA HIS A 33 3.52 -16.43 -8.90
C HIS A 33 3.95 -17.88 -9.17
N ASP A 34 4.58 -18.16 -10.32
CA ASP A 34 5.13 -19.49 -10.66
C ASP A 34 6.17 -19.98 -9.63
N ARG A 35 6.77 -19.05 -8.89
CA ARG A 35 7.73 -19.32 -7.81
C ARG A 35 7.10 -19.27 -6.41
N GLY A 36 5.78 -19.16 -6.30
CA GLY A 36 5.07 -19.09 -5.04
C GLY A 36 5.27 -17.78 -4.26
N LEU A 37 5.74 -16.72 -4.94
CA LEU A 37 5.94 -15.41 -4.33
C LEU A 37 4.66 -14.57 -4.43
N LEU A 38 4.32 -13.84 -3.38
CA LEU A 38 3.29 -12.82 -3.41
C LEU A 38 3.79 -11.57 -4.16
N VAL A 39 2.87 -10.85 -4.79
CA VAL A 39 3.17 -9.60 -5.50
C VAL A 39 2.45 -8.43 -4.82
N LEU A 40 3.22 -7.43 -4.38
CA LEU A 40 2.69 -6.12 -3.99
C LEU A 40 2.99 -5.13 -5.11
N MET A 41 1.97 -4.70 -5.84
CA MET A 41 2.15 -3.72 -6.92
C MET A 41 2.30 -2.31 -6.37
N ASP A 42 3.49 -1.73 -6.54
CA ASP A 42 3.75 -0.35 -6.13
C ASP A 42 3.41 0.62 -7.26
N ALA A 43 2.14 0.99 -7.39
CA ALA A 43 1.62 1.85 -8.45
C ALA A 43 1.03 3.18 -7.95
N LYS A 44 0.75 3.28 -6.65
CA LYS A 44 0.22 4.50 -5.98
C LYS A 44 -0.97 5.09 -6.72
N ARG A 45 -1.95 4.23 -7.09
CA ARG A 45 -3.15 4.64 -7.81
C ARG A 45 -4.09 5.44 -6.90
N GLY A 46 -4.90 6.29 -7.51
CA GLY A 46 -5.94 7.07 -6.84
C GLY A 46 -6.79 7.77 -7.88
N ASP A 47 -8.11 7.52 -7.84
CA ASP A 47 -9.09 8.16 -8.73
C ASP A 47 -10.50 7.98 -8.13
N ILE A 48 -11.50 8.54 -8.76
CA ILE A 48 -12.91 8.52 -8.32
C ILE A 48 -13.74 7.51 -9.14
N GLY A 49 -14.84 7.04 -8.55
CA GLY A 49 -15.92 6.32 -9.23
C GLY A 49 -15.46 5.14 -10.09
N SER A 50 -15.88 5.14 -11.35
CA SER A 50 -15.59 4.06 -12.30
C SER A 50 -14.10 3.93 -12.64
N THR A 51 -13.34 5.03 -12.63
CA THR A 51 -11.89 5.01 -12.86
C THR A 51 -11.17 4.30 -11.71
N ALA A 52 -11.54 4.59 -10.45
CA ALA A 52 -11.01 3.88 -9.29
C ALA A 52 -11.32 2.37 -9.38
N THR A 53 -12.55 2.01 -9.80
CA THR A 53 -12.95 0.62 -10.03
C THR A 53 -12.11 -0.05 -11.13
N ALA A 54 -11.81 0.65 -12.22
CA ALA A 54 -10.99 0.13 -13.30
C ALA A 54 -9.55 -0.15 -12.82
N TYR A 55 -8.94 0.76 -12.05
CA TYR A 55 -7.65 0.52 -11.43
C TYR A 55 -7.67 -0.66 -10.46
N ALA A 56 -8.68 -0.74 -9.60
CA ALA A 56 -8.82 -1.86 -8.66
C ALA A 56 -8.89 -3.20 -9.40
N LYS A 57 -9.72 -3.32 -10.43
CA LYS A 57 -9.85 -4.52 -11.25
C LYS A 57 -8.59 -4.87 -12.03
N ALA A 58 -7.80 -3.88 -12.46
CA ALA A 58 -6.56 -4.12 -13.20
C ALA A 58 -5.49 -4.86 -12.36
N TYR A 59 -5.56 -4.79 -11.03
CA TYR A 59 -4.54 -5.33 -10.13
C TYR A 59 -5.07 -6.32 -9.10
N LEU A 60 -6.31 -6.15 -8.59
CA LEU A 60 -6.79 -6.85 -7.40
C LEU A 60 -7.87 -7.90 -7.68
N ALA A 61 -8.47 -7.92 -8.86
CA ALA A 61 -9.44 -8.93 -9.25
C ALA A 61 -8.77 -10.27 -9.59
N ASP A 62 -9.50 -11.38 -9.47
CA ASP A 62 -8.95 -12.72 -9.78
C ASP A 62 -8.56 -12.87 -11.25
N ASP A 63 -9.28 -12.20 -12.16
CA ASP A 63 -9.03 -12.16 -13.59
C ASP A 63 -8.16 -10.97 -14.03
N ALA A 64 -7.53 -10.27 -13.08
CA ALA A 64 -6.73 -9.10 -13.37
C ALA A 64 -5.53 -9.42 -14.28
N PRO A 65 -5.27 -8.62 -15.33
CA PRO A 65 -4.11 -8.83 -16.20
C PRO A 65 -2.77 -8.67 -15.47
N LEU A 66 -2.73 -7.86 -14.41
CA LEU A 66 -1.56 -7.65 -13.54
C LEU A 66 -1.88 -8.10 -12.09
N ARG A 67 -2.50 -9.28 -11.95
CA ARG A 67 -2.95 -9.84 -10.67
C ARG A 67 -1.87 -9.69 -9.59
N SER A 68 -2.23 -9.05 -8.51
CA SER A 68 -1.33 -8.77 -7.38
C SER A 68 -2.07 -9.00 -6.07
N GLU A 69 -1.37 -9.49 -5.04
CA GLU A 69 -1.97 -9.72 -3.72
C GLU A 69 -2.19 -8.41 -2.97
N ALA A 70 -1.47 -7.35 -3.35
CA ALA A 70 -1.72 -6.02 -2.80
C ALA A 70 -1.35 -4.90 -3.78
N LEU A 71 -1.96 -3.73 -3.59
CA LEU A 71 -1.76 -2.52 -4.39
C LEU A 71 -1.52 -1.31 -3.48
N THR A 72 -0.53 -0.47 -3.81
CA THR A 72 -0.40 0.84 -3.15
C THR A 72 -1.36 1.86 -3.75
N ILE A 73 -2.09 2.59 -2.90
CA ILE A 73 -3.07 3.59 -3.30
C ILE A 73 -2.92 4.90 -2.51
N SER A 74 -3.36 6.01 -3.12
CA SER A 74 -3.35 7.33 -2.50
C SER A 74 -4.73 7.68 -1.91
N PRO A 75 -4.80 8.17 -0.66
CA PRO A 75 -6.07 8.59 -0.04
C PRO A 75 -6.43 10.06 -0.33
N PHE A 76 -5.61 10.78 -1.10
CA PHE A 76 -5.69 12.24 -1.22
C PHE A 76 -7.04 12.75 -1.74
N LEU A 77 -7.73 11.97 -2.57
CA LEU A 77 -9.02 12.34 -3.15
C LEU A 77 -10.21 12.14 -2.20
N GLY A 78 -9.99 11.58 -1.02
CA GLY A 78 -11.03 11.36 -0.03
C GLY A 78 -11.35 9.88 0.23
N ARG A 79 -12.04 9.64 1.35
CA ARG A 79 -12.32 8.28 1.84
C ARG A 79 -13.22 7.47 0.90
N ASP A 80 -14.18 8.13 0.27
CA ASP A 80 -15.12 7.52 -0.69
C ASP A 80 -14.39 6.91 -1.89
N THR A 81 -13.23 7.47 -2.27
CA THR A 81 -12.42 6.99 -3.40
C THR A 81 -11.63 5.73 -3.09
N LEU A 82 -11.52 5.34 -1.82
CA LEU A 82 -10.91 4.09 -1.39
C LEU A 82 -11.87 2.90 -1.55
N GLU A 83 -13.17 3.12 -1.41
CA GLU A 83 -14.17 2.04 -1.38
C GLU A 83 -14.17 1.14 -2.63
N PRO A 84 -13.99 1.63 -3.87
CA PRO A 84 -13.85 0.76 -5.03
C PRO A 84 -12.71 -0.25 -4.92
N TYR A 85 -11.55 0.18 -4.37
CA TYR A 85 -10.40 -0.71 -4.15
C TYR A 85 -10.67 -1.72 -3.03
N LEU A 86 -11.25 -1.27 -1.92
CA LEU A 86 -11.57 -2.13 -0.77
C LEU A 86 -12.62 -3.18 -1.14
N THR A 87 -13.62 -2.82 -1.92
CA THR A 87 -14.65 -3.75 -2.40
C THR A 87 -14.05 -4.84 -3.28
N VAL A 88 -13.20 -4.47 -4.26
CA VAL A 88 -12.55 -5.48 -5.11
C VAL A 88 -11.60 -6.34 -4.28
N ALA A 89 -10.83 -5.74 -3.38
CA ALA A 89 -9.90 -6.47 -2.51
C ALA A 89 -10.62 -7.50 -1.61
N ARG A 90 -11.72 -7.12 -0.95
CA ARG A 90 -12.53 -8.03 -0.13
C ARG A 90 -13.07 -9.21 -0.92
N ASN A 91 -13.57 -8.95 -2.12
CA ASN A 91 -14.21 -9.98 -2.96
C ASN A 91 -13.21 -10.99 -3.54
N ASN A 92 -11.92 -10.62 -3.64
CA ASN A 92 -10.88 -11.43 -4.28
C ASN A 92 -9.74 -11.84 -3.31
N GLY A 93 -9.91 -11.61 -2.00
CA GLY A 93 -8.91 -12.00 -0.99
C GLY A 93 -7.56 -11.26 -1.14
N THR A 94 -7.57 -10.05 -1.70
CA THR A 94 -6.39 -9.20 -1.87
C THR A 94 -6.37 -8.06 -0.86
N GLY A 95 -5.35 -7.21 -0.91
CA GLY A 95 -5.19 -6.10 0.03
C GLY A 95 -4.75 -4.80 -0.64
N VAL A 96 -4.72 -3.75 0.16
CA VAL A 96 -4.23 -2.43 -0.27
C VAL A 96 -3.24 -1.88 0.75
N PHE A 97 -2.29 -1.05 0.30
CA PHE A 97 -1.45 -0.23 1.17
C PHE A 97 -1.69 1.25 0.86
N ILE A 98 -2.25 1.96 1.84
CA ILE A 98 -2.65 3.36 1.71
C ILE A 98 -1.49 4.27 2.13
N LEU A 99 -1.16 5.29 1.33
CA LEU A 99 -0.12 6.26 1.67
C LEU A 99 -0.56 7.09 2.89
N VAL A 100 0.24 7.06 3.96
CA VAL A 100 -0.02 7.83 5.19
C VAL A 100 1.18 8.71 5.53
N LYS A 101 2.38 8.11 5.70
CA LYS A 101 3.62 8.86 5.91
C LYS A 101 4.70 8.30 5.00
N THR A 102 5.06 9.06 3.99
CA THR A 102 6.05 8.63 2.98
C THR A 102 7.47 8.98 3.39
N SER A 103 8.47 8.28 2.84
CA SER A 103 9.86 8.34 3.30
C SER A 103 10.67 9.52 2.73
N ASN A 104 10.14 10.24 1.73
CA ASN A 104 10.82 11.35 1.09
C ASN A 104 10.88 12.61 1.98
N PRO A 105 11.93 13.45 1.88
CA PRO A 105 12.06 14.66 2.71
C PRO A 105 10.87 15.63 2.62
N GLY A 106 10.32 15.84 1.42
CA GLY A 106 9.16 16.72 1.20
C GLY A 106 7.84 16.19 1.73
N SER A 107 7.81 15.00 2.36
CA SER A 107 6.58 14.47 2.96
C SER A 107 6.02 15.39 4.06
N GLY A 108 6.91 16.13 4.75
CA GLY A 108 6.53 17.07 5.79
C GLY A 108 5.72 18.27 5.30
N ASP A 109 5.87 18.66 4.04
CA ASP A 109 5.17 19.82 3.47
C ASP A 109 3.65 19.71 3.60
N TYR A 110 3.12 18.49 3.52
CA TYR A 110 1.69 18.19 3.63
C TYR A 110 1.37 17.27 4.80
N GLN A 111 2.08 16.16 4.95
CA GLN A 111 1.72 15.08 5.86
C GLN A 111 1.90 15.44 7.33
N ASP A 112 2.75 16.44 7.63
CA ASP A 112 2.99 16.95 8.99
C ASP A 112 2.18 18.23 9.28
N LEU A 113 1.38 18.73 8.33
CA LEU A 113 0.48 19.87 8.58
C LEU A 113 -0.43 19.56 9.76
N GLN A 114 -0.51 20.51 10.71
CA GLN A 114 -1.30 20.37 11.91
C GLN A 114 -2.76 20.71 11.66
N ILE A 115 -3.65 19.80 12.04
CA ILE A 115 -5.10 19.95 12.03
C ILE A 115 -5.58 19.82 13.47
N GLY A 116 -5.66 20.94 14.16
CA GLY A 116 -5.88 20.95 15.61
C GLY A 116 -4.70 20.35 16.36
N LYS A 117 -4.91 19.24 17.06
CA LYS A 117 -3.87 18.54 17.86
C LYS A 117 -3.25 17.32 17.13
N GLN A 118 -3.51 17.12 15.87
CA GLN A 118 -3.03 15.97 15.10
C GLN A 118 -2.45 16.41 13.77
N SER A 119 -1.50 15.66 13.24
CA SER A 119 -1.00 15.86 11.89
C SER A 119 -1.99 15.34 10.83
N LEU A 120 -1.80 15.76 9.57
CA LEU A 120 -2.59 15.22 8.46
C LEU A 120 -2.42 13.69 8.34
N SER A 121 -1.21 13.17 8.52
CA SER A 121 -0.95 11.71 8.52
C SER A 121 -1.71 10.98 9.62
N GLU A 122 -1.74 11.50 10.86
CA GLU A 122 -2.56 10.94 11.94
C GLU A 122 -4.06 11.02 11.65
N ARG A 123 -4.51 12.13 11.05
CA ARG A 123 -5.91 12.30 10.64
C ARG A 123 -6.31 11.25 9.60
N ILE A 124 -5.47 11.02 8.60
CA ILE A 124 -5.70 9.96 7.62
C ILE A 124 -5.74 8.60 8.32
N ALA A 125 -4.74 8.26 9.14
CA ALA A 125 -4.70 6.98 9.85
C ALA A 125 -5.97 6.74 10.68
N ARG A 126 -6.41 7.72 11.47
CA ARG A 126 -7.66 7.61 12.25
C ARG A 126 -8.90 7.40 11.38
N SER A 127 -8.94 8.03 10.20
CA SER A 127 -10.05 7.83 9.25
C SER A 127 -10.11 6.42 8.66
N LEU A 128 -8.97 5.68 8.68
CA LEU A 128 -8.87 4.31 8.19
C LEU A 128 -9.22 3.25 9.26
N ALA A 129 -9.32 3.62 10.52
CA ALA A 129 -9.48 2.65 11.61
C ALA A 129 -10.71 1.74 11.41
N SER A 130 -11.90 2.31 11.13
CA SER A 130 -13.10 1.49 10.86
C SER A 130 -12.96 0.63 9.61
N LEU A 131 -12.37 1.16 8.52
CA LEU A 131 -12.15 0.39 7.29
C LEU A 131 -11.17 -0.75 7.51
N SER A 132 -10.16 -0.57 8.36
CA SER A 132 -9.20 -1.63 8.67
C SER A 132 -9.83 -2.76 9.47
N GLU A 133 -10.78 -2.49 10.36
CA GLU A 133 -11.54 -3.51 11.08
C GLU A 133 -12.42 -4.32 10.12
N ASP A 134 -13.10 -3.69 9.16
CA ASP A 134 -13.91 -4.34 8.14
C ASP A 134 -13.08 -5.25 7.19
N MET A 135 -11.77 -5.04 7.16
CA MET A 135 -10.80 -5.79 6.34
C MET A 135 -9.99 -6.81 7.15
N ARG A 136 -10.33 -7.08 8.43
CA ARG A 136 -9.59 -8.04 9.27
C ARG A 136 -9.80 -9.47 8.82
N GLY A 137 -8.69 -10.18 8.67
CA GLY A 137 -8.69 -11.61 8.39
C GLY A 137 -9.07 -12.43 9.64
N PRO A 138 -10.03 -13.37 9.53
CA PRO A 138 -10.55 -14.13 10.68
C PRO A 138 -9.51 -15.06 11.31
N LYS A 139 -8.48 -15.47 10.55
CA LYS A 139 -7.46 -16.42 11.04
C LYS A 139 -6.31 -15.72 11.77
N THR A 140 -5.87 -14.58 11.29
CA THR A 140 -4.67 -13.91 11.79
C THR A 140 -4.96 -12.71 12.67
N GLY A 141 -6.16 -12.13 12.54
CA GLY A 141 -6.53 -10.87 13.18
C GLY A 141 -5.89 -9.63 12.53
N TRP A 142 -5.03 -9.80 11.52
CA TRP A 142 -4.46 -8.69 10.76
C TRP A 142 -5.41 -8.23 9.65
N SER A 143 -5.40 -6.92 9.38
CA SER A 143 -6.15 -6.33 8.29
C SER A 143 -5.46 -6.57 6.94
N SER A 144 -6.23 -6.77 5.87
CA SER A 144 -5.73 -6.70 4.50
C SER A 144 -5.65 -5.25 3.96
N LEU A 145 -6.13 -4.26 4.74
CA LEU A 145 -5.79 -2.87 4.56
C LEU A 145 -4.50 -2.58 5.33
N GLY A 146 -3.43 -2.28 4.62
CA GLY A 146 -2.16 -1.82 5.15
C GLY A 146 -1.95 -0.32 4.94
N ILE A 147 -0.91 0.24 5.54
CA ILE A 147 -0.49 1.62 5.31
C ILE A 147 1.00 1.71 4.96
N VAL A 148 1.36 2.78 4.26
CA VAL A 148 2.76 3.10 3.96
C VAL A 148 3.28 4.06 5.03
N VAL A 149 4.38 3.65 5.70
CA VAL A 149 5.06 4.44 6.75
C VAL A 149 6.56 4.42 6.50
N GLY A 150 7.15 5.57 6.21
CA GLY A 150 8.58 5.67 5.90
C GLY A 150 9.50 5.30 7.07
N ALA A 151 10.50 4.45 6.83
CA ALA A 151 11.55 4.11 7.81
C ALA A 151 12.31 5.33 8.33
N THR A 152 12.33 6.42 7.57
CA THR A 152 12.96 7.69 7.94
C THR A 152 12.22 8.46 9.04
N TYR A 153 11.05 7.99 9.45
CA TYR A 153 10.19 8.64 10.45
C TYR A 153 9.73 7.67 11.54
N PRO A 154 10.65 7.04 12.30
CA PRO A 154 10.32 5.96 13.26
C PRO A 154 9.39 6.43 14.39
N LYS A 155 9.52 7.68 14.88
CA LYS A 155 8.63 8.23 15.92
C LYS A 155 7.17 8.30 15.45
N GLN A 156 6.93 8.76 14.23
CA GLN A 156 5.59 8.78 13.65
C GLN A 156 5.10 7.35 13.39
N GLY A 157 5.99 6.43 13.04
CA GLY A 157 5.66 5.01 12.93
C GLY A 157 5.05 4.43 14.21
N VAL A 158 5.64 4.73 15.37
CA VAL A 158 5.10 4.34 16.69
C VAL A 158 3.71 4.92 16.92
N GLN A 159 3.53 6.22 16.70
CA GLN A 159 2.23 6.89 16.84
C GLN A 159 1.15 6.29 15.93
N LEU A 160 1.51 5.99 14.68
CA LEU A 160 0.60 5.36 13.72
C LEU A 160 0.26 3.92 14.11
N ARG A 161 1.20 3.18 14.73
CA ARG A 161 0.96 1.84 15.27
C ARG A 161 -0.04 1.86 16.42
N GLU A 162 0.00 2.86 17.30
CA GLU A 162 -0.99 3.04 18.37
C GLU A 162 -2.40 3.30 17.81
N ILE A 163 -2.50 4.05 16.70
CA ILE A 163 -3.78 4.33 16.03
C ILE A 163 -4.32 3.09 15.30
N LEU A 164 -3.43 2.29 14.70
CA LEU A 164 -3.75 1.17 13.81
C LEU A 164 -2.98 -0.10 14.24
N PRO A 165 -3.34 -0.73 15.36
CA PRO A 165 -2.56 -1.82 15.96
C PRO A 165 -2.49 -3.09 15.10
N ASN A 166 -3.55 -3.39 14.34
CA ASN A 166 -3.68 -4.62 13.54
C ASN A 166 -3.52 -4.40 12.02
N VAL A 167 -2.86 -3.31 11.63
CA VAL A 167 -2.68 -2.92 10.22
C VAL A 167 -1.23 -3.20 9.80
N PRO A 168 -0.97 -3.94 8.71
CA PRO A 168 0.38 -4.12 8.18
C PRO A 168 0.98 -2.78 7.73
N PHE A 169 2.28 -2.59 8.01
CA PHE A 169 3.01 -1.42 7.53
C PHE A 169 3.94 -1.83 6.39
N LEU A 170 3.83 -1.13 5.26
CA LEU A 170 4.85 -1.13 4.21
C LEU A 170 5.83 0.00 4.54
N ILE A 171 7.09 -0.35 4.82
CA ILE A 171 8.08 0.57 5.36
C ILE A 171 9.19 0.85 4.32
N PRO A 172 8.96 1.79 3.37
CA PRO A 172 9.99 2.21 2.42
C PRO A 172 11.09 3.04 3.10
N GLY A 173 12.27 3.07 2.46
CA GLY A 173 13.41 3.87 2.94
C GLY A 173 14.40 3.10 3.79
N TYR A 174 14.19 1.81 3.99
CA TYR A 174 15.18 0.91 4.58
C TYR A 174 16.42 0.81 3.67
N GLY A 175 17.59 0.93 4.25
CA GLY A 175 18.87 0.87 3.53
C GLY A 175 19.17 2.13 2.73
N ALA A 176 18.83 2.18 1.46
CA ALA A 176 19.25 3.23 0.52
C ALA A 176 18.85 4.67 0.91
N GLN A 177 17.82 4.86 1.74
CA GLN A 177 17.39 6.17 2.25
C GLN A 177 17.79 6.41 3.72
N GLY A 178 18.64 5.54 4.29
CA GLY A 178 19.22 5.70 5.62
C GLY A 178 18.44 5.07 6.78
N GLY A 179 17.27 4.50 6.54
CA GLY A 179 16.54 3.74 7.57
C GLY A 179 17.26 2.42 7.90
N GLY A 180 17.45 2.12 9.19
CA GLY A 180 18.03 0.88 9.69
C GLY A 180 16.98 -0.16 10.10
N ALA A 181 17.45 -1.35 10.51
CA ALA A 181 16.56 -2.41 11.00
C ALA A 181 15.79 -1.95 12.25
N ASP A 182 16.48 -1.27 13.17
CA ASP A 182 15.87 -0.74 14.39
C ASP A 182 14.76 0.29 14.14
N ASP A 183 14.80 0.99 13.00
CA ASP A 183 13.78 1.96 12.61
C ASP A 183 12.54 1.30 12.00
N ALA A 184 12.69 0.09 11.49
CA ALA A 184 11.64 -0.62 10.77
C ALA A 184 10.92 -1.71 11.59
N VAL A 185 11.56 -2.27 12.63
CA VAL A 185 11.13 -3.52 13.30
C VAL A 185 10.73 -3.31 14.78
N ARG A 186 10.59 -2.09 15.24
CA ARG A 186 10.15 -1.77 16.63
C ARG A 186 8.64 -1.76 16.79
#